data_5b9af020fe28295094faa833f2a51aa2
#
_entry.id   5b9af020fe28295094faa833f2a51aa2
#
_cell.length_a   1.000
_cell.length_b   1.000
_cell.length_c   1.000
_cell.angle_alpha   90.00
_cell.angle_beta   90.00
_cell.angle_gamma   90.00
#
_symmetry.space_group_name_H-M   'P 1'
#
loop_
_entity.id
_entity.type
_entity.pdbx_description
1 polymer ?
#
loop_
_entity_poly.entity_id
_entity_poly.type
_entity_poly.pdbx_seq_one_letter_code
_entity_poly.pdbx_strand_id
1 'polypeptide(L)'
;MDIPPVATASEVIRRELELTRSGGKPVIVSMGSVAASGGYWISMAADEVWASPTTLTGSIGIFAMLPDLSGPMAKLGLAVDGVGTTPLAGGLDPRRPLDPKVAQLLQQTIEHGYRRFLSVVATARKMTP
;
A
#
# COMPACT_ATOMS: atom_id res chain seq x y z
N MET A 1 -0.55 2.83 14.18
CA MET A 1 -0.08 3.40 12.89
C MET A 1 -0.66 2.53 11.80
N ASP A 2 -1.74 3.00 11.19
CA ASP A 2 -2.51 2.20 10.24
C ASP A 2 -1.78 2.15 8.90
N ILE A 3 -1.39 0.94 8.52
CA ILE A 3 -0.91 0.62 7.17
C ILE A 3 -2.12 0.74 6.22
N PRO A 4 -1.95 1.20 4.98
CA PRO A 4 -3.06 1.23 4.02
C PRO A 4 -3.83 -0.09 3.97
N PRO A 5 -5.15 -0.11 3.85
CA PRO A 5 -5.98 -1.30 4.04
C PRO A 5 -5.54 -2.53 3.25
N VAL A 6 -5.09 -2.35 2.01
CA VAL A 6 -4.61 -3.46 1.16
C VAL A 6 -3.28 -4.03 1.67
N ALA A 7 -2.34 -3.18 2.09
CA ALA A 7 -1.07 -3.61 2.65
C ALA A 7 -1.26 -4.29 4.02
N THR A 8 -2.24 -3.84 4.81
CA THR A 8 -2.59 -4.46 6.10
C THR A 8 -3.11 -5.88 5.90
N ALA A 9 -4.07 -6.10 5.00
CA ALA A 9 -4.60 -7.43 4.73
C ALA A 9 -3.52 -8.38 4.20
N SER A 10 -2.69 -7.91 3.26
CA SER A 10 -1.59 -8.70 2.71
C SER A 10 -0.55 -9.07 3.76
N GLU A 11 -0.24 -8.17 4.69
CA GLU A 11 0.70 -8.44 5.78
C GLU A 11 0.13 -9.44 6.79
N VAL A 12 -1.15 -9.36 7.13
CA VAL A 12 -1.79 -10.36 8.01
C VAL A 12 -1.69 -11.74 7.38
N ILE A 13 -2.07 -11.88 6.12
CA ILE A 13 -1.98 -13.17 5.41
C ILE A 13 -0.53 -13.66 5.33
N ARG A 14 0.41 -12.79 4.96
CA ARG A 14 1.82 -13.12 4.86
C ARG A 14 2.36 -13.67 6.20
N ARG A 15 2.00 -13.03 7.32
CA ARG A 15 2.44 -13.47 8.65
C ARG A 15 1.86 -14.83 9.03
N GLU A 16 0.61 -15.10 8.72
CA GLU A 16 -0.01 -16.41 8.96
C GLU A 16 0.69 -17.52 8.14
N LEU A 17 1.09 -17.22 6.90
CA LEU A 17 1.89 -18.14 6.10
C LEU A 17 3.29 -18.36 6.70
N GLU A 18 3.94 -17.32 7.22
CA GLU A 18 5.22 -17.47 7.94
C GLU A 18 5.08 -18.34 9.20
N LEU A 19 4.00 -18.17 9.96
CA LEU A 19 3.72 -19.02 11.13
C LEU A 19 3.51 -20.47 10.71
N THR A 20 2.77 -20.71 9.63
CA THR A 20 2.55 -22.04 9.05
C THR A 20 3.88 -22.69 8.67
N ARG A 21 4.75 -21.95 8.00
CA ARG A 21 6.11 -22.38 7.63
C ARG A 21 6.98 -22.68 8.84
N SER A 22 6.93 -21.80 9.84
CA SER A 22 7.67 -21.99 11.10
C SER A 22 7.19 -23.22 11.89
N GLY A 23 5.94 -23.62 11.70
CA GLY A 23 5.37 -24.86 12.21
C GLY A 23 5.77 -26.12 11.43
N GLY A 24 6.71 -26.01 10.49
CA GLY A 24 7.26 -27.15 9.73
C GLY A 24 6.42 -27.56 8.52
N LYS A 25 5.40 -26.80 8.12
CA LYS A 25 4.60 -27.06 6.91
C LYS A 25 5.14 -26.25 5.74
N PRO A 26 5.49 -26.88 4.61
CA PRO A 26 5.93 -26.15 3.44
C PRO A 26 4.80 -25.28 2.88
N VAL A 27 5.13 -24.06 2.48
CA VAL A 27 4.21 -23.10 1.85
C VAL A 27 4.63 -22.92 0.40
N ILE A 28 3.76 -23.30 -0.51
CA ILE A 28 3.96 -23.16 -1.96
C ILE A 28 2.89 -22.20 -2.49
N VAL A 29 3.33 -21.17 -3.19
CA VAL A 29 2.44 -20.20 -3.85
C VAL A 29 2.42 -20.45 -5.34
N SER A 30 1.24 -20.71 -5.89
CA SER A 30 0.99 -20.75 -7.32
C SER A 30 0.28 -19.47 -7.74
N MET A 31 0.98 -18.64 -8.51
CA MET A 31 0.43 -17.40 -9.03
C MET A 31 -0.48 -17.66 -10.23
N GLY A 32 -1.70 -17.12 -10.18
CA GLY A 32 -2.61 -17.12 -11.32
C GLY A 32 -2.26 -16.05 -12.36
N SER A 33 -3.27 -15.53 -13.05
CA SER A 33 -3.08 -14.48 -14.07
C SER A 33 -2.50 -13.18 -13.50
N VAL A 34 -2.85 -12.85 -12.24
CA VAL A 34 -2.37 -11.65 -11.55
C VAL A 34 -1.99 -12.00 -10.12
N ALA A 35 -0.76 -11.70 -9.74
CA ALA A 35 -0.25 -11.77 -8.37
C ALA A 35 0.72 -10.60 -8.12
N ALA A 36 0.20 -9.39 -8.21
CA ALA A 36 0.97 -8.15 -8.13
C ALA A 36 0.70 -7.41 -6.81
N SER A 37 1.59 -6.47 -6.44
CA SER A 37 1.46 -5.63 -5.26
C SER A 37 1.20 -6.47 -3.99
N GLY A 38 0.04 -6.38 -3.37
CA GLY A 38 -0.36 -7.17 -2.20
C GLY A 38 -0.27 -8.68 -2.43
N GLY A 39 -0.60 -9.19 -3.62
CA GLY A 39 -0.43 -10.59 -3.98
C GLY A 39 1.04 -11.02 -4.04
N TYR A 40 1.89 -10.15 -4.56
CA TYR A 40 3.34 -10.37 -4.52
C TYR A 40 3.89 -10.31 -3.09
N TRP A 41 3.40 -9.38 -2.27
CA TRP A 41 3.73 -9.28 -0.85
C TRP A 41 3.43 -10.59 -0.09
N ILE A 42 2.24 -11.16 -0.28
CA ILE A 42 1.83 -12.43 0.34
C ILE A 42 2.78 -13.56 -0.06
N SER A 43 3.14 -13.63 -1.35
CA SER A 43 3.99 -14.70 -1.87
C SER A 43 5.41 -14.69 -1.31
N MET A 44 5.84 -13.59 -0.70
CA MET A 44 7.17 -13.50 -0.07
C MET A 44 7.31 -14.34 1.21
N ALA A 45 6.23 -14.91 1.74
CA ALA A 45 6.29 -15.89 2.84
C ALA A 45 6.51 -17.34 2.37
N ALA A 46 6.45 -17.61 1.09
CA ALA A 46 6.52 -18.97 0.56
C ALA A 46 7.94 -19.54 0.53
N ASP A 47 8.03 -20.86 0.59
CA ASP A 47 9.26 -21.61 0.31
C ASP A 47 9.52 -21.68 -1.19
N GLU A 48 8.43 -21.82 -1.98
CA GLU A 48 8.48 -21.83 -3.45
C GLU A 48 7.38 -20.95 -4.03
N VAL A 49 7.70 -20.26 -5.13
CA VAL A 49 6.76 -19.43 -5.88
C VAL A 49 6.77 -19.85 -7.34
N TRP A 50 5.61 -20.23 -7.86
CA TRP A 50 5.40 -20.63 -9.24
C TRP A 50 4.56 -19.59 -9.97
N ALA A 51 4.98 -19.22 -11.18
CA ALA A 51 4.27 -18.27 -12.03
C ALA A 51 4.31 -18.75 -13.49
N SER A 52 3.26 -18.46 -14.24
CA SER A 52 3.25 -18.64 -15.70
C SER A 52 4.04 -17.48 -16.36
N PRO A 53 4.62 -17.68 -17.56
CA PRO A 53 5.23 -16.59 -18.32
C PRO A 53 4.28 -15.40 -18.61
N THR A 54 2.98 -15.64 -18.55
CA THR A 54 1.94 -14.61 -18.76
C THR A 54 1.40 -14.00 -17.46
N THR A 55 1.89 -14.42 -16.31
CA THR A 55 1.47 -13.88 -15.01
C THR A 55 1.90 -12.41 -14.87
N LEU A 56 0.96 -11.53 -14.60
CA LEU A 56 1.26 -10.17 -14.18
C LEU A 56 1.63 -10.20 -12.68
N THR A 57 2.89 -9.89 -12.37
CA THR A 57 3.41 -9.96 -11.00
C THR A 57 4.34 -8.79 -10.68
N GLY A 58 4.91 -8.78 -9.47
CA GLY A 58 5.74 -7.67 -9.00
C GLY A 58 4.89 -6.49 -8.54
N SER A 59 4.94 -5.38 -9.27
CA SER A 59 4.31 -4.11 -8.85
C SER A 59 4.74 -3.71 -7.42
N ILE A 60 6.06 -3.76 -7.19
CA ILE A 60 6.67 -3.45 -5.89
C ILE A 60 6.68 -1.94 -5.74
N GLY A 61 5.55 -1.40 -5.30
CA GLY A 61 5.36 0.02 -5.17
C GLY A 61 4.14 0.37 -4.33
N ILE A 62 4.12 1.61 -3.85
CA ILE A 62 3.00 2.20 -3.14
C ILE A 62 2.75 3.58 -3.74
N PHE A 63 1.51 3.88 -4.06
CA PHE A 63 1.10 5.20 -4.53
C PHE A 63 -0.21 5.61 -3.88
N ALA A 64 -0.46 6.91 -3.85
CA ALA A 64 -1.76 7.47 -3.54
C ALA A 64 -2.16 8.46 -4.65
N MET A 65 -3.44 8.51 -4.95
CA MET A 65 -4.03 9.48 -5.85
C MET A 65 -5.09 10.25 -5.09
N LEU A 66 -4.92 11.56 -5.05
CA LEU A 66 -5.84 12.49 -4.38
C LEU A 66 -6.42 13.41 -5.45
N PRO A 67 -7.73 13.35 -5.73
CA PRO A 67 -8.36 14.33 -6.60
C PRO A 67 -8.39 15.70 -5.91
N ASP A 68 -8.10 16.78 -6.64
CA ASP A 68 -8.30 18.16 -6.21
C ASP A 68 -9.39 18.80 -7.07
N LEU A 69 -10.54 19.05 -6.47
CA LEU A 69 -11.69 19.68 -7.08
C LEU A 69 -11.84 21.16 -6.69
N SER A 70 -10.93 21.69 -5.88
CA SER A 70 -11.01 23.07 -5.37
C SER A 70 -11.02 24.12 -6.51
N GLY A 71 -10.16 23.92 -7.51
CA GLY A 71 -10.12 24.78 -8.68
C GLY A 71 -11.41 24.77 -9.52
N PRO A 72 -11.95 23.63 -9.94
CA PRO A 72 -13.25 23.54 -10.59
C PRO A 72 -14.40 24.15 -9.78
N MET A 73 -14.45 23.91 -8.47
CA MET A 73 -15.48 24.46 -7.61
C MET A 73 -15.40 25.99 -7.52
N ALA A 74 -14.21 26.54 -7.38
CA ALA A 74 -14.03 27.99 -7.37
C ALA A 74 -14.51 28.65 -8.67
N LYS A 75 -14.29 28.01 -9.83
CA LYS A 75 -14.81 28.49 -11.12
C LYS A 75 -16.35 28.50 -11.20
N LEU A 76 -16.99 27.63 -10.43
CA LEU A 76 -18.46 27.58 -10.32
C LEU A 76 -19.00 28.50 -9.22
N GLY A 77 -18.13 29.28 -8.55
CA GLY A 77 -18.52 30.13 -7.44
C GLY A 77 -18.88 29.36 -6.15
N LEU A 78 -18.48 28.09 -6.05
CA LEU A 78 -18.73 27.25 -4.88
C LEU A 78 -17.57 27.35 -3.90
N ALA A 79 -17.86 27.70 -2.66
CA ALA A 79 -16.92 27.67 -1.54
C ALA A 79 -17.23 26.53 -0.61
N VAL A 80 -16.21 25.97 0.02
CA VAL A 80 -16.33 24.90 1.02
C VAL A 80 -15.73 25.38 2.32
N ASP A 81 -16.55 25.37 3.35
CA ASP A 81 -16.14 25.68 4.72
C ASP A 81 -16.55 24.54 5.67
N GLY A 82 -16.07 24.58 6.90
CA GLY A 82 -16.40 23.59 7.91
C GLY A 82 -15.66 23.83 9.22
N VAL A 83 -16.21 23.27 10.26
CA VAL A 83 -15.64 23.30 11.61
C VAL A 83 -14.96 21.97 11.87
N GLY A 84 -13.71 22.01 12.31
CA GLY A 84 -12.94 20.83 12.69
C GLY A 84 -12.46 20.90 14.13
N THR A 85 -12.35 19.74 14.78
CA THR A 85 -11.82 19.62 16.16
C THR A 85 -10.30 19.53 16.21
N THR A 86 -9.64 19.36 15.05
CA THR A 86 -8.19 19.30 14.93
C THR A 86 -7.71 20.09 13.72
N PRO A 87 -6.44 20.52 13.68
CA PRO A 87 -5.85 21.19 12.51
C PRO A 87 -5.85 20.35 11.21
N LEU A 88 -6.02 19.04 11.32
CA LEU A 88 -6.04 18.10 10.18
C LEU A 88 -7.48 17.76 9.73
N ALA A 89 -8.49 18.29 10.40
CA ALA A 89 -9.89 18.03 10.06
C ALA A 89 -10.18 18.53 8.63
N GLY A 90 -10.75 17.66 7.82
CA GLY A 90 -11.02 17.96 6.41
C GLY A 90 -9.80 17.98 5.49
N GLY A 91 -8.61 17.61 5.99
CA GLY A 91 -7.36 17.64 5.22
C GLY A 91 -7.30 16.73 4.00
N LEU A 92 -8.20 15.76 3.90
CA LEU A 92 -8.38 14.88 2.73
C LEU A 92 -9.67 15.18 1.95
N ASP A 93 -10.35 16.28 2.25
CA ASP A 93 -11.54 16.68 1.49
C ASP A 93 -11.11 17.17 0.10
N PRO A 94 -11.50 16.47 -0.98
CA PRO A 94 -11.08 16.81 -2.35
C PRO A 94 -11.62 18.16 -2.83
N ARG A 95 -12.58 18.74 -2.11
CA ARG A 95 -13.17 20.03 -2.42
C ARG A 95 -12.34 21.22 -1.89
N ARG A 96 -11.29 20.93 -1.12
CA ARG A 96 -10.35 21.92 -0.54
C ARG A 96 -8.95 21.69 -1.12
N PRO A 97 -8.13 22.73 -1.22
CA PRO A 97 -6.71 22.55 -1.51
C PRO A 97 -6.07 21.63 -0.47
N LEU A 98 -5.20 20.73 -0.93
CA LEU A 98 -4.48 19.83 -0.05
C LEU A 98 -3.57 20.62 0.90
N ASP A 99 -3.77 20.46 2.20
CA ASP A 99 -2.91 21.06 3.21
C ASP A 99 -1.47 20.51 3.11
N PRO A 100 -0.42 21.35 3.09
CA PRO A 100 0.97 20.90 3.00
C PRO A 100 1.38 19.92 4.10
N LYS A 101 0.85 20.06 5.32
CA LYS A 101 1.14 19.11 6.42
C LYS A 101 0.52 17.73 6.16
N VAL A 102 -0.70 17.72 5.62
CA VAL A 102 -1.37 16.48 5.22
C VAL A 102 -0.60 15.84 4.07
N ALA A 103 -0.18 16.60 3.06
CA ALA A 103 0.66 16.12 1.97
C ALA A 103 1.96 15.48 2.49
N GLN A 104 2.64 16.12 3.43
CA GLN A 104 3.86 15.61 4.05
C GLN A 104 3.61 14.29 4.81
N LEU A 105 2.53 14.19 5.58
CA LEU A 105 2.17 12.96 6.29
C LEU A 105 1.88 11.81 5.34
N LEU A 106 1.17 12.09 4.25
CA LEU A 106 0.90 11.10 3.21
C LEU A 106 2.20 10.63 2.54
N GLN A 107 3.09 11.55 2.19
CA GLN A 107 4.39 11.23 1.60
C GLN A 107 5.21 10.34 2.53
N GLN A 108 5.30 10.67 3.80
CA GLN A 108 6.00 9.85 4.81
C GLN A 108 5.39 8.44 4.92
N THR A 109 4.06 8.34 4.87
CA THR A 109 3.36 7.05 4.91
C THR A 109 3.68 6.19 3.69
N ILE A 110 3.67 6.80 2.49
CA ILE A 110 4.03 6.12 1.24
C ILE A 110 5.48 5.63 1.29
N GLU A 111 6.41 6.50 1.67
CA GLU A 111 7.83 6.16 1.75
C GLU A 111 8.11 5.06 2.78
N HIS A 112 7.46 5.12 3.94
CA HIS A 112 7.57 4.07 4.96
C HIS A 112 7.05 2.73 4.43
N GLY A 113 5.88 2.72 3.83
CA GLY A 113 5.29 1.52 3.24
C GLY A 113 6.14 0.95 2.12
N TYR A 114 6.70 1.80 1.26
CA TYR A 114 7.59 1.37 0.17
C TYR A 114 8.88 0.74 0.70
N ARG A 115 9.56 1.39 1.65
CA ARG A 115 10.75 0.81 2.30
C ARG A 115 10.46 -0.54 2.95
N ARG A 116 9.31 -0.68 3.60
CA ARG A 116 8.88 -1.96 4.17
C ARG A 116 8.68 -3.02 3.09
N PHE A 117 8.05 -2.68 1.96
CA PHE A 117 7.87 -3.61 0.85
C PHE A 117 9.23 -4.08 0.30
N LEU A 118 10.14 -3.15 0.03
CA LEU A 118 11.49 -3.48 -0.40
C LEU A 118 12.17 -4.44 0.58
N SER A 119 12.09 -4.18 1.88
CA SER A 119 12.67 -5.02 2.92
C SER A 119 12.09 -6.45 2.92
N VAL A 120 10.78 -6.58 2.79
CA VAL A 120 10.11 -7.90 2.72
C VAL A 120 10.59 -8.69 1.50
N VAL A 121 10.64 -8.04 0.33
CA VAL A 121 11.10 -8.67 -0.91
C VAL A 121 12.58 -9.03 -0.83
N ALA A 122 13.41 -8.10 -0.38
CA ALA A 122 14.85 -8.31 -0.26
C ALA A 122 15.17 -9.49 0.66
N THR A 123 14.50 -9.58 1.81
CA THR A 123 14.66 -10.70 2.75
C THR A 123 14.24 -12.02 2.10
N ALA A 124 13.06 -12.07 1.48
CA ALA A 124 12.54 -13.29 0.86
C ALA A 124 13.40 -13.76 -0.33
N ARG A 125 13.90 -12.80 -1.12
CA ARG A 125 14.72 -13.08 -2.32
C ARG A 125 16.22 -13.16 -2.03
N LYS A 126 16.65 -12.99 -0.78
CA LYS A 126 18.08 -12.98 -0.36
C LYS A 126 18.92 -12.00 -1.18
N MET A 127 18.43 -10.80 -1.36
CA MET A 127 19.07 -9.72 -2.12
C MET A 127 19.08 -8.43 -1.33
N THR A 128 19.88 -7.47 -1.76
CA THR A 128 19.86 -6.10 -1.21
C THR A 128 18.59 -5.37 -1.68
N PRO A 129 18.02 -4.47 -0.85
CA PRO A 129 16.91 -3.63 -1.23
C PRO A 129 17.20 -2.71 -2.41
#